data_94b773a886f3f4e65a9e0b1d40d8203f
#
_entry.id   94b773a886f3f4e65a9e0b1d40d8203f
#
_cell.length_a   1.000
_cell.length_b   1.000
_cell.length_c   1.000
_cell.angle_alpha   90.00
_cell.angle_beta   90.00
_cell.angle_gamma   90.00
#
_symmetry.space_group_name_H-M   'P 1'
#
loop_
_entity.id
_entity.type
_entity.pdbx_description
1 polymer ?
#
loop_
_entity_poly.entity_id
_entity_poly.type
_entity_poly.pdbx_seq_one_letter_code
_entity_poly.pdbx_strand_id
1 'polypeptide(L)'
;MTTRKYHSPLRSRSATATREAILSSAHTLFLAKGYPGVTIGEIAETAKVAVPTVYSSVGNKPKILTALLEPALTDPAIADSLAAVAASDDPRAVIEVTAEGTRLTHERHWDLVYGLFYRNPPGEPAVKAVLDRGADDYVQALTRVADRLAALDALSADVSPAEAVDLLWFHLGPHAWITLVGEREWSFDRARAWIARAACRALLQDH
;
A
#
# COMPACT_ATOMS: atom_id res chain seq x y z
N MET A 1 6.72 -44.55 14.38
CA MET A 1 5.59 -44.46 13.40
C MET A 1 5.29 -43.00 13.13
N THR A 2 5.76 -42.47 12.02
CA THR A 2 5.61 -41.05 11.65
C THR A 2 4.34 -40.89 10.82
N THR A 3 3.32 -40.29 11.39
CA THR A 3 2.03 -40.02 10.72
C THR A 3 2.25 -38.89 9.70
N ARG A 4 2.34 -39.24 8.43
CA ARG A 4 2.42 -38.33 7.29
C ARG A 4 1.10 -37.57 7.20
N LYS A 5 1.08 -36.25 7.52
CA LYS A 5 -0.10 -35.38 7.30
C LYS A 5 -0.38 -35.31 5.81
N TYR A 6 -1.42 -36.02 5.36
CA TYR A 6 -1.92 -35.97 3.98
C TYR A 6 -2.67 -34.64 3.76
N HIS A 7 -1.99 -33.64 3.17
CA HIS A 7 -2.62 -32.42 2.69
C HIS A 7 -3.27 -32.69 1.35
N SER A 8 -4.60 -32.83 1.34
CA SER A 8 -5.37 -32.93 0.09
C SER A 8 -5.36 -31.60 -0.65
N PRO A 9 -4.86 -31.52 -1.91
CA PRO A 9 -4.85 -30.30 -2.73
C PRO A 9 -6.25 -29.69 -2.91
N LEU A 10 -7.29 -30.50 -2.90
CA LEU A 10 -8.70 -30.06 -2.99
C LEU A 10 -9.15 -29.30 -1.74
N ARG A 11 -8.78 -29.75 -0.54
CA ARG A 11 -9.10 -29.04 0.72
C ARG A 11 -8.36 -27.72 0.81
N SER A 12 -7.13 -27.64 0.36
CA SER A 12 -6.36 -26.40 0.32
C SER A 12 -6.99 -25.38 -0.62
N ARG A 13 -7.38 -25.79 -1.83
CA ARG A 13 -8.06 -24.91 -2.80
C ARG A 13 -9.41 -24.41 -2.28
N SER A 14 -10.19 -25.27 -1.64
CA SER A 14 -11.47 -24.89 -1.04
C SER A 14 -11.29 -23.89 0.11
N ALA A 15 -10.27 -24.05 0.95
CA ALA A 15 -9.96 -23.13 2.04
C ALA A 15 -9.53 -21.76 1.50
N THR A 16 -8.69 -21.71 0.46
CA THR A 16 -8.28 -20.47 -0.22
C THR A 16 -9.48 -19.75 -0.82
N ALA A 17 -10.32 -20.44 -1.59
CA ALA A 17 -11.52 -19.86 -2.19
C ALA A 17 -12.50 -19.32 -1.13
N THR A 18 -12.65 -20.01 0.00
CA THR A 18 -13.48 -19.55 1.13
C THR A 18 -12.91 -18.27 1.73
N ARG A 19 -11.60 -18.21 1.96
CA ARG A 19 -10.92 -17.02 2.48
C ARG A 19 -11.08 -15.82 1.54
N GLU A 20 -10.87 -16.01 0.26
CA GLU A 20 -11.04 -14.98 -0.78
C GLU A 20 -12.48 -14.47 -0.83
N ALA A 21 -13.48 -15.35 -0.77
CA ALA A 21 -14.89 -14.95 -0.72
C ALA A 21 -15.22 -14.10 0.51
N ILE A 22 -14.69 -14.44 1.68
CA ILE A 22 -14.86 -13.67 2.92
C ILE A 22 -14.21 -12.27 2.78
N LEU A 23 -12.97 -12.20 2.30
CA LEU A 23 -12.25 -10.94 2.13
C LEU A 23 -12.92 -10.03 1.09
N SER A 24 -13.32 -10.57 -0.06
CA SER A 24 -14.04 -9.82 -1.10
C SER A 24 -15.39 -9.28 -0.60
N SER A 25 -16.14 -10.09 0.15
CA SER A 25 -17.41 -9.67 0.75
C SER A 25 -17.20 -8.56 1.78
N ALA A 26 -16.19 -8.69 2.63
CA ALA A 26 -15.84 -7.69 3.63
C ALA A 26 -15.40 -6.37 2.97
N HIS A 27 -14.57 -6.44 1.93
CA HIS A 27 -14.12 -5.27 1.16
C HIS A 27 -15.33 -4.49 0.61
N THR A 28 -16.22 -5.16 -0.10
CA THR A 28 -17.43 -4.55 -0.67
C THR A 28 -18.30 -3.90 0.42
N LEU A 29 -18.52 -4.59 1.53
CA LEU A 29 -19.34 -4.08 2.63
C LEU A 29 -18.68 -2.89 3.33
N PHE A 30 -17.37 -2.93 3.57
CA PHE A 30 -16.64 -1.84 4.20
C PHE A 30 -16.65 -0.57 3.36
N LEU A 31 -16.51 -0.69 2.03
CA LEU A 31 -16.62 0.46 1.13
C LEU A 31 -18.04 1.04 1.11
N ALA A 32 -19.07 0.19 1.12
CA ALA A 32 -20.45 0.62 1.02
C ALA A 32 -21.01 1.23 2.31
N LYS A 33 -20.65 0.66 3.49
CA LYS A 33 -21.27 1.02 4.80
C LYS A 33 -20.27 1.64 5.79
N GLY A 34 -19.00 1.73 5.42
CA GLY A 34 -17.90 2.06 6.33
C GLY A 34 -17.55 0.89 7.27
N TYR A 35 -16.31 0.85 7.73
CA TYR A 35 -15.84 -0.22 8.62
C TYR A 35 -16.71 -0.36 9.89
N PRO A 36 -17.07 0.69 10.65
CA PRO A 36 -17.87 0.54 11.88
C PRO A 36 -19.24 -0.09 11.63
N GLY A 37 -19.87 0.21 10.50
CA GLY A 37 -21.24 -0.19 10.16
C GLY A 37 -21.41 -1.65 9.74
N VAL A 38 -20.33 -2.43 9.60
CA VAL A 38 -20.37 -3.83 9.13
C VAL A 38 -20.16 -4.83 10.26
N THR A 39 -20.95 -5.88 10.27
CA THR A 39 -20.87 -6.99 11.23
C THR A 39 -20.26 -8.25 10.59
N ILE A 40 -19.70 -9.15 11.42
CA ILE A 40 -19.24 -10.47 10.96
C ILE A 40 -20.39 -11.30 10.38
N GLY A 41 -21.62 -11.12 10.91
CA GLY A 41 -22.81 -11.79 10.38
C GLY A 41 -23.12 -11.40 8.94
N GLU A 42 -23.09 -10.12 8.62
CA GLU A 42 -23.28 -9.61 7.24
C GLU A 42 -22.19 -10.09 6.27
N ILE A 43 -20.93 -10.13 6.76
CA ILE A 43 -19.81 -10.67 5.95
C ILE A 43 -20.06 -12.17 5.66
N ALA A 44 -20.45 -12.95 6.65
CA ALA A 44 -20.72 -14.38 6.51
C ALA A 44 -21.88 -14.64 5.55
N GLU A 45 -22.96 -13.89 5.66
CA GLU A 45 -24.14 -13.97 4.78
C GLU A 45 -23.76 -13.65 3.32
N THR A 46 -23.05 -12.54 3.10
CA THR A 46 -22.60 -12.12 1.77
C THR A 46 -21.63 -13.12 1.15
N ALA A 47 -20.71 -13.67 1.95
CA ALA A 47 -19.76 -14.70 1.52
C ALA A 47 -20.39 -16.10 1.39
N LYS A 48 -21.68 -16.26 1.77
CA LYS A 48 -22.41 -17.55 1.78
C LYS A 48 -21.72 -18.63 2.62
N VAL A 49 -21.20 -18.25 3.80
CA VAL A 49 -20.56 -19.15 4.76
C VAL A 49 -21.17 -18.98 6.16
N ALA A 50 -20.95 -19.95 7.03
CA ALA A 50 -21.37 -19.82 8.43
C ALA A 50 -20.42 -18.86 9.19
N VAL A 51 -20.94 -18.12 10.17
CA VAL A 51 -20.15 -17.22 11.03
C VAL A 51 -18.91 -17.90 11.64
N PRO A 52 -18.98 -19.12 12.18
CA PRO A 52 -17.79 -19.83 12.65
C PRO A 52 -16.72 -20.05 11.58
N THR A 53 -17.12 -20.17 10.30
CA THR A 53 -16.20 -20.32 9.18
C THR A 53 -15.41 -19.03 8.95
N VAL A 54 -16.02 -17.85 9.12
CA VAL A 54 -15.30 -16.57 9.04
C VAL A 54 -14.20 -16.52 10.10
N TYR A 55 -14.54 -16.83 11.35
CA TYR A 55 -13.58 -16.83 12.47
C TYR A 55 -12.43 -17.82 12.27
N SER A 56 -12.71 -19.01 11.78
CA SER A 56 -11.68 -20.04 11.56
C SER A 56 -10.82 -19.78 10.32
N SER A 57 -11.36 -19.12 9.30
CA SER A 57 -10.66 -18.87 8.02
C SER A 57 -9.83 -17.58 8.03
N VAL A 58 -10.35 -16.49 8.62
CA VAL A 58 -9.68 -15.18 8.61
C VAL A 58 -9.50 -14.65 10.04
N GLY A 59 -10.52 -14.75 10.88
CA GLY A 59 -10.52 -14.27 12.24
C GLY A 59 -11.63 -13.24 12.52
N ASN A 60 -11.37 -12.33 13.44
CA ASN A 60 -12.28 -11.24 13.80
C ASN A 60 -12.19 -10.07 12.78
N LYS A 61 -13.07 -9.10 12.92
CA LYS A 61 -13.20 -7.96 12.03
C LYS A 61 -11.90 -7.15 11.84
N PRO A 62 -11.10 -6.83 12.89
CA PRO A 62 -9.79 -6.23 12.71
C PRO A 62 -8.82 -7.10 11.88
N LYS A 63 -8.81 -8.42 12.09
CA LYS A 63 -7.96 -9.34 11.30
C LYS A 63 -8.37 -9.39 9.83
N ILE A 64 -9.67 -9.30 9.54
CA ILE A 64 -10.17 -9.20 8.16
C ILE A 64 -9.65 -7.91 7.52
N LEU A 65 -9.74 -6.79 8.21
CA LEU A 65 -9.26 -5.50 7.68
C LEU A 65 -7.74 -5.51 7.48
N THR A 66 -6.98 -6.05 8.42
CA THR A 66 -5.52 -6.26 8.28
C THR A 66 -5.19 -7.10 7.05
N ALA A 67 -5.93 -8.20 6.83
CA ALA A 67 -5.71 -9.07 5.67
C ALA A 67 -6.07 -8.40 4.33
N LEU A 68 -6.95 -7.41 4.34
CA LEU A 68 -7.25 -6.59 3.16
C LEU A 68 -6.15 -5.56 2.84
N LEU A 69 -5.42 -5.08 3.87
CA LEU A 69 -4.32 -4.13 3.70
C LEU A 69 -3.03 -4.79 3.20
N GLU A 70 -2.78 -6.03 3.59
CA GLU A 70 -1.51 -6.71 3.34
C GLU A 70 -1.07 -6.69 1.86
N PRO A 71 -1.97 -6.88 0.86
CA PRO A 71 -1.59 -6.77 -0.54
C PRO A 71 -1.07 -5.37 -0.96
N ALA A 72 -1.55 -4.31 -0.33
CA ALA A 72 -1.07 -2.95 -0.61
C ALA A 72 0.32 -2.71 -0.04
N LEU A 73 0.62 -3.28 1.13
CA LEU A 73 1.92 -3.15 1.79
C LEU A 73 3.01 -4.03 1.15
N THR A 74 2.61 -5.08 0.42
CA THR A 74 3.51 -6.04 -0.22
C THR A 74 3.37 -6.05 -1.75
N ASP A 75 2.88 -4.96 -2.35
CA ASP A 75 2.69 -4.88 -3.80
C ASP A 75 4.04 -5.07 -4.52
N PRO A 76 4.11 -5.96 -5.52
CA PRO A 76 5.34 -6.20 -6.28
C PRO A 76 5.97 -4.93 -6.87
N ALA A 77 5.17 -3.92 -7.22
CA ALA A 77 5.66 -2.65 -7.75
C ALA A 77 6.64 -1.95 -6.80
N ILE A 78 6.56 -2.20 -5.49
CA ILE A 78 7.50 -1.66 -4.50
C ILE A 78 8.89 -2.27 -4.71
N ALA A 79 8.99 -3.59 -4.76
CA ALA A 79 10.25 -4.28 -4.96
C ALA A 79 10.86 -4.01 -6.34
N ASP A 80 10.02 -4.00 -7.39
CA ASP A 80 10.43 -3.72 -8.77
C ASP A 80 10.98 -2.29 -8.90
N SER A 81 10.31 -1.31 -8.28
CA SER A 81 10.76 0.08 -8.25
C SER A 81 12.10 0.22 -7.52
N LEU A 82 12.27 -0.39 -6.36
CA LEU A 82 13.51 -0.33 -5.61
C LEU A 82 14.68 -1.02 -6.35
N ALA A 83 14.43 -2.11 -7.06
CA ALA A 83 15.43 -2.76 -7.90
C ALA A 83 15.86 -1.84 -9.06
N ALA A 84 14.90 -1.17 -9.71
CA ALA A 84 15.19 -0.23 -10.79
C ALA A 84 15.92 1.03 -10.28
N VAL A 85 15.58 1.54 -9.10
CA VAL A 85 16.30 2.63 -8.41
C VAL A 85 17.75 2.26 -8.19
N ALA A 86 18.01 1.07 -7.65
CA ALA A 86 19.38 0.60 -7.38
C ALA A 86 20.24 0.43 -8.65
N ALA A 87 19.60 0.13 -9.79
CA ALA A 87 20.26 -0.07 -11.07
C ALA A 87 20.45 1.21 -11.91
N SER A 88 19.78 2.32 -11.55
CA SER A 88 19.79 3.56 -12.32
C SER A 88 20.96 4.46 -11.92
N ASP A 89 21.72 4.96 -12.92
CA ASP A 89 22.76 5.98 -12.74
C ASP A 89 22.26 7.40 -13.10
N ASP A 90 21.00 7.55 -13.52
CA ASP A 90 20.36 8.82 -13.81
C ASP A 90 19.48 9.26 -12.63
N PRO A 91 19.81 10.36 -11.92
CA PRO A 91 19.05 10.85 -10.78
C PRO A 91 17.58 11.17 -11.10
N ARG A 92 17.29 11.67 -12.30
CA ARG A 92 15.91 11.95 -12.73
C ARG A 92 15.14 10.65 -12.91
N ALA A 93 15.75 9.65 -13.53
CA ALA A 93 15.16 8.32 -13.68
C ALA A 93 14.90 7.65 -12.33
N VAL A 94 15.78 7.83 -11.33
CA VAL A 94 15.55 7.36 -9.94
C VAL A 94 14.24 7.89 -9.38
N ILE A 95 13.99 9.20 -9.50
CA ILE A 95 12.74 9.82 -9.02
C ILE A 95 11.53 9.38 -9.86
N GLU A 96 11.66 9.31 -11.18
CA GLU A 96 10.57 8.91 -12.07
C GLU A 96 10.13 7.46 -11.84
N VAL A 97 11.07 6.54 -11.66
CA VAL A 97 10.79 5.13 -11.35
C VAL A 97 10.11 5.01 -9.98
N THR A 98 10.55 5.79 -8.98
CA THR A 98 9.90 5.81 -7.67
C THR A 98 8.47 6.35 -7.78
N ALA A 99 8.26 7.44 -8.52
CA ALA A 99 6.92 7.99 -8.76
C ALA A 99 6.00 7.01 -9.50
N GLU A 100 6.54 6.24 -10.45
CA GLU A 100 5.77 5.19 -11.14
C GLU A 100 5.42 4.02 -10.22
N GLY A 101 6.35 3.55 -9.40
CA GLY A 101 6.08 2.50 -8.41
C GLY A 101 5.00 2.90 -7.42
N THR A 102 5.06 4.14 -6.89
CA THR A 102 4.02 4.68 -6.01
C THR A 102 2.68 4.85 -6.71
N ARG A 103 2.67 5.31 -7.98
CA ARG A 103 1.46 5.37 -8.80
C ARG A 103 0.77 4.02 -8.92
N LEU A 104 1.53 3.00 -9.33
CA LEU A 104 1.00 1.65 -9.51
C LEU A 104 0.39 1.09 -8.24
N THR A 105 1.08 1.24 -7.11
CA THR A 105 0.60 0.78 -5.80
C THR A 105 -0.67 1.51 -5.39
N HIS A 106 -0.70 2.85 -5.49
CA HIS A 106 -1.88 3.63 -5.12
C HIS A 106 -3.07 3.35 -6.05
N GLU A 107 -2.88 3.23 -7.34
CA GLU A 107 -3.95 2.96 -8.30
C GLU A 107 -4.59 1.58 -8.08
N ARG A 108 -3.78 0.54 -7.82
CA ARG A 108 -4.29 -0.82 -7.56
C ARG A 108 -5.09 -0.93 -6.27
N HIS A 109 -4.71 -0.16 -5.26
CA HIS A 109 -5.29 -0.26 -3.91
C HIS A 109 -6.07 1.00 -3.51
N TRP A 110 -6.49 1.79 -4.51
CA TRP A 110 -7.11 3.10 -4.30
C TRP A 110 -8.36 3.05 -3.44
N ASP A 111 -9.23 2.09 -3.69
CA ASP A 111 -10.48 1.94 -2.95
C ASP A 111 -10.24 1.74 -1.45
N LEU A 112 -9.21 0.98 -1.09
CA LEU A 112 -8.82 0.80 0.31
C LEU A 112 -8.17 2.07 0.87
N VAL A 113 -7.16 2.61 0.18
CA VAL A 113 -6.37 3.75 0.68
C VAL A 113 -7.24 4.99 0.82
N TYR A 114 -7.94 5.37 -0.23
CA TYR A 114 -8.75 6.58 -0.24
C TYR A 114 -10.16 6.33 0.31
N GLY A 115 -10.85 5.31 -0.18
CA GLY A 115 -12.25 5.06 0.14
C GLY A 115 -12.48 4.65 1.59
N LEU A 116 -11.61 3.82 2.15
CA LEU A 116 -11.78 3.27 3.49
C LEU A 116 -10.91 3.98 4.53
N PHE A 117 -9.59 4.13 4.28
CA PHE A 117 -8.68 4.62 5.31
C PHE A 117 -8.62 6.14 5.41
N TYR A 118 -8.61 6.85 4.29
CA TYR A 118 -8.55 8.31 4.34
C TYR A 118 -9.88 8.93 4.76
N ARG A 119 -11.00 8.50 4.17
CA ARG A 119 -12.32 9.09 4.45
C ARG A 119 -12.91 8.67 5.80
N ASN A 120 -12.61 7.45 6.26
CA ASN A 120 -13.18 6.89 7.50
C ASN A 120 -12.12 6.01 8.21
N PRO A 121 -11.06 6.60 8.77
CA PRO A 121 -9.99 5.82 9.38
C PRO A 121 -10.53 4.95 10.53
N PRO A 122 -10.29 3.63 10.49
CA PRO A 122 -10.66 2.76 11.59
C PRO A 122 -9.85 3.06 12.85
N GLY A 123 -10.54 3.17 14.00
CA GLY A 123 -9.91 3.50 15.27
C GLY A 123 -9.30 2.31 16.04
N GLU A 124 -9.35 1.08 15.48
CA GLU A 124 -8.88 -0.12 16.19
C GLU A 124 -7.35 -0.15 16.29
N PRO A 125 -6.80 -0.39 17.51
CA PRO A 125 -5.36 -0.42 17.74
C PRO A 125 -4.60 -1.42 16.84
N ALA A 126 -5.21 -2.57 16.54
CA ALA A 126 -4.61 -3.58 15.67
C ALA A 126 -4.46 -3.10 14.23
N VAL A 127 -5.41 -2.30 13.73
CA VAL A 127 -5.35 -1.71 12.38
C VAL A 127 -4.31 -0.59 12.36
N LYS A 128 -4.33 0.26 13.39
CA LYS A 128 -3.32 1.33 13.52
C LYS A 128 -1.90 0.75 13.49
N ALA A 129 -1.62 -0.32 14.23
CA ALA A 129 -0.31 -0.96 14.25
C ALA A 129 0.14 -1.49 12.86
N VAL A 130 -0.79 -1.89 11.99
CA VAL A 130 -0.48 -2.31 10.61
C VAL A 130 -0.16 -1.09 9.74
N LEU A 131 -0.94 -0.02 9.88
CA LEU A 131 -0.70 1.23 9.15
C LEU A 131 0.62 1.89 9.56
N ASP A 132 0.93 1.91 10.86
CA ASP A 132 2.19 2.45 11.38
C ASP A 132 3.39 1.68 10.79
N ARG A 133 3.35 0.33 10.79
CA ARG A 133 4.40 -0.48 10.14
C ARG A 133 4.52 -0.20 8.64
N GLY A 134 3.39 -0.09 7.94
CA GLY A 134 3.39 0.27 6.53
C GLY A 134 4.02 1.63 6.27
N ALA A 135 3.80 2.61 7.14
CA ALA A 135 4.45 3.91 7.08
C ALA A 135 5.96 3.80 7.32
N ASP A 136 6.38 3.01 8.32
CA ASP A 136 7.81 2.77 8.61
C ASP A 136 8.51 2.06 7.43
N ASP A 137 7.90 1.02 6.86
CA ASP A 137 8.42 0.31 5.68
C ASP A 137 8.54 1.25 4.47
N TYR A 138 7.57 2.16 4.31
CA TYR A 138 7.60 3.15 3.25
C TYR A 138 8.74 4.17 3.44
N VAL A 139 8.95 4.68 4.65
CA VAL A 139 10.08 5.55 4.98
C VAL A 139 11.41 4.83 4.71
N GLN A 140 11.54 3.56 5.06
CA GLN A 140 12.73 2.77 4.74
C GLN A 140 12.96 2.63 3.22
N ALA A 141 11.89 2.47 2.43
CA ALA A 141 11.98 2.43 0.98
C ALA A 141 12.48 3.79 0.42
N LEU A 142 11.93 4.91 0.91
CA LEU A 142 12.37 6.25 0.51
C LEU A 142 13.79 6.57 0.96
N THR A 143 14.24 6.02 2.09
CA THR A 143 15.66 6.13 2.53
C THR A 143 16.59 5.51 1.49
N ARG A 144 16.25 4.35 0.92
CA ARG A 144 17.06 3.75 -0.16
C ARG A 144 17.10 4.62 -1.42
N VAL A 145 16.01 5.33 -1.73
CA VAL A 145 15.99 6.28 -2.84
C VAL A 145 16.87 7.47 -2.56
N ALA A 146 16.78 8.06 -1.38
CA ALA A 146 17.64 9.18 -0.94
C ALA A 146 19.13 8.78 -0.92
N ASP A 147 19.45 7.60 -0.41
CA ASP A 147 20.83 7.06 -0.40
C ASP A 147 21.36 6.90 -1.83
N ARG A 148 20.52 6.43 -2.77
CA ARG A 148 20.93 6.34 -4.18
C ARG A 148 21.21 7.71 -4.80
N LEU A 149 20.35 8.69 -4.56
CA LEU A 149 20.57 10.07 -5.05
C LEU A 149 21.83 10.68 -4.43
N ALA A 150 22.10 10.46 -3.16
CA ALA A 150 23.33 10.89 -2.49
C ALA A 150 24.57 10.21 -3.07
N ALA A 151 24.50 8.89 -3.32
CA ALA A 151 25.60 8.13 -3.94
C ALA A 151 25.93 8.59 -5.38
N LEU A 152 24.97 9.19 -6.06
CA LEU A 152 25.14 9.81 -7.39
C LEU A 152 25.60 11.26 -7.31
N ASP A 153 25.84 11.81 -6.10
CA ASP A 153 26.18 13.23 -5.86
C ASP A 153 25.16 14.19 -6.52
N ALA A 154 23.88 13.81 -6.50
CA ALA A 154 22.82 14.48 -7.25
C ALA A 154 21.93 15.38 -6.41
N LEU A 155 22.01 15.28 -5.07
CA LEU A 155 21.20 16.12 -4.19
C LEU A 155 21.64 17.59 -4.26
N SER A 156 20.66 18.49 -4.20
CA SER A 156 20.92 19.92 -4.10
C SER A 156 21.80 20.21 -2.87
N ALA A 157 22.67 21.23 -2.95
CA ALA A 157 23.67 21.52 -1.93
C ALA A 157 23.08 21.89 -0.55
N ASP A 158 21.81 22.32 -0.53
CA ASP A 158 21.02 22.66 0.64
C ASP A 158 20.13 21.50 1.15
N VAL A 159 20.20 20.32 0.53
CA VAL A 159 19.40 19.15 0.88
C VAL A 159 20.29 18.03 1.42
N SER A 160 20.22 17.77 2.72
CA SER A 160 20.86 16.60 3.32
C SER A 160 20.12 15.30 2.95
N PRO A 161 20.78 14.12 3.03
CA PRO A 161 20.11 12.84 2.79
C PRO A 161 18.89 12.60 3.68
N ALA A 162 18.88 13.08 4.91
CA ALA A 162 17.73 12.98 5.82
C ALA A 162 16.57 13.86 5.34
N GLU A 163 16.83 15.11 4.95
CA GLU A 163 15.81 15.99 4.38
C GLU A 163 15.30 15.46 3.03
N ALA A 164 16.14 14.79 2.25
CA ALA A 164 15.70 14.14 1.02
C ALA A 164 14.61 13.09 1.28
N VAL A 165 14.69 12.32 2.38
CA VAL A 165 13.64 11.38 2.79
C VAL A 165 12.33 12.12 3.08
N ASP A 166 12.38 13.23 3.81
CA ASP A 166 11.20 14.03 4.17
C ASP A 166 10.55 14.64 2.90
N LEU A 167 11.37 15.17 1.98
CA LEU A 167 10.90 15.71 0.71
C LEU A 167 10.31 14.63 -0.20
N LEU A 168 10.94 13.44 -0.27
CA LEU A 168 10.38 12.29 -0.97
C LEU A 168 9.05 11.87 -0.37
N TRP A 169 8.95 11.80 0.97
CA TRP A 169 7.70 11.51 1.65
C TRP A 169 6.61 12.55 1.34
N PHE A 170 6.96 13.83 1.36
CA PHE A 170 6.02 14.91 1.05
C PHE A 170 5.46 14.80 -0.38
N HIS A 171 6.33 14.55 -1.36
CA HIS A 171 5.94 14.51 -2.76
C HIS A 171 5.33 13.16 -3.19
N LEU A 172 5.89 12.04 -2.74
CA LEU A 172 5.54 10.69 -3.20
C LEU A 172 4.63 9.94 -2.24
N GLY A 173 4.50 10.42 -1.00
CA GLY A 173 3.68 9.80 0.03
C GLY A 173 2.18 9.84 -0.26
N PRO A 174 1.38 9.09 0.51
CA PRO A 174 -0.06 8.92 0.27
C PRO A 174 -0.82 10.24 0.17
N HIS A 175 -0.42 11.26 0.95
CA HIS A 175 -1.11 12.56 0.98
C HIS A 175 -1.09 13.30 -0.36
N ALA A 176 -0.01 13.23 -1.11
CA ALA A 176 0.07 13.85 -2.43
C ALA A 176 -0.94 13.21 -3.40
N TRP A 177 -1.01 11.88 -3.40
CA TRP A 177 -1.96 11.11 -4.22
C TRP A 177 -3.41 11.39 -3.81
N ILE A 178 -3.69 11.37 -2.50
CA ILE A 178 -5.02 11.66 -1.95
C ILE A 178 -5.48 13.05 -2.39
N THR A 179 -4.62 14.05 -2.25
CA THR A 179 -4.95 15.43 -2.64
C THR A 179 -5.16 15.55 -4.15
N LEU A 180 -4.22 15.07 -4.97
CA LEU A 180 -4.31 15.29 -6.42
C LEU A 180 -5.37 14.40 -7.08
N VAL A 181 -5.41 13.12 -6.75
CA VAL A 181 -6.34 12.17 -7.39
C VAL A 181 -7.69 12.15 -6.67
N GLY A 182 -7.69 12.08 -5.33
CA GLY A 182 -8.92 11.94 -4.55
C GLY A 182 -9.72 13.23 -4.42
N GLU A 183 -9.07 14.36 -4.12
CA GLU A 183 -9.78 15.62 -3.86
C GLU A 183 -9.82 16.53 -5.08
N ARG A 184 -8.78 16.51 -5.92
CA ARG A 184 -8.66 17.35 -7.11
C ARG A 184 -9.00 16.64 -8.42
N GLU A 185 -9.37 15.36 -8.36
CA GLU A 185 -9.86 14.53 -9.47
C GLU A 185 -8.88 14.47 -10.67
N TRP A 186 -7.57 14.54 -10.40
CA TRP A 186 -6.58 14.32 -11.45
C TRP A 186 -6.51 12.84 -11.81
N SER A 187 -6.17 12.54 -13.07
CA SER A 187 -5.79 11.17 -13.42
C SER A 187 -4.48 10.79 -12.72
N PHE A 188 -4.28 9.51 -12.45
CA PHE A 188 -3.03 8.98 -11.88
C PHE A 188 -1.81 9.38 -12.70
N ASP A 189 -1.89 9.31 -14.03
CA ASP A 189 -0.80 9.71 -14.93
C ASP A 189 -0.45 11.19 -14.81
N ARG A 190 -1.46 12.07 -14.73
CA ARG A 190 -1.24 13.51 -14.55
C ARG A 190 -0.61 13.79 -13.19
N ALA A 191 -1.07 13.15 -12.14
CA ALA A 191 -0.53 13.29 -10.79
C ALA A 191 0.92 12.80 -10.74
N ARG A 192 1.21 11.60 -11.26
CA ARG A 192 2.56 11.05 -11.36
C ARG A 192 3.52 12.01 -12.06
N ALA A 193 3.15 12.50 -13.26
CA ALA A 193 4.00 13.37 -14.02
C ALA A 193 4.29 14.69 -13.30
N TRP A 194 3.35 15.23 -12.56
CA TRP A 194 3.53 16.44 -11.77
C TRP A 194 4.38 16.17 -10.53
N ILE A 195 4.07 15.13 -9.77
CA ILE A 195 4.79 14.71 -8.56
C ILE A 195 6.27 14.48 -8.87
N ALA A 196 6.58 13.70 -9.91
CA ALA A 196 7.96 13.43 -10.30
C ALA A 196 8.74 14.72 -10.63
N ARG A 197 8.14 15.63 -11.41
CA ARG A 197 8.77 16.92 -11.72
C ARG A 197 8.96 17.80 -10.48
N ALA A 198 8.00 17.83 -9.58
CA ALA A 198 8.09 18.59 -8.34
C ALA A 198 9.20 18.05 -7.43
N ALA A 199 9.26 16.72 -7.27
CA ALA A 199 10.32 16.06 -6.50
C ALA A 199 11.71 16.28 -7.13
N CYS A 200 11.86 16.20 -8.46
CA CYS A 200 13.12 16.52 -9.12
C CYS A 200 13.59 17.95 -8.82
N ARG A 201 12.69 18.93 -8.88
CA ARG A 201 13.04 20.35 -8.60
C ARG A 201 13.39 20.59 -7.14
N ALA A 202 12.79 19.84 -6.22
CA ALA A 202 13.02 19.99 -4.79
C ALA A 202 14.31 19.30 -4.31
N LEU A 203 14.73 18.25 -5.01
CA LEU A 203 15.80 17.36 -4.54
C LEU A 203 17.11 17.49 -5.31
N LEU A 204 17.02 17.72 -6.64
CA LEU A 204 18.19 17.62 -7.50
C LEU A 204 18.84 18.98 -7.77
N GLN A 205 20.15 18.95 -7.97
CA GLN A 205 20.90 20.12 -8.45
C GLN A 205 20.38 20.56 -9.81
N ASP A 206 20.29 21.87 -10.03
CA ASP A 206 20.02 22.43 -11.36
C ASP A 206 21.26 22.21 -12.25
N HIS A 207 21.11 21.41 -13.30
CA HIS A 207 22.11 21.21 -14.35
C HIS A 207 21.69 21.91 -15.64
#